data_3b629dad24c053e707116cd0957aa5a6
#
_entry.id   3b629dad24c053e707116cd0957aa5a6
#
_cell.length_a   1.000
_cell.length_b   1.000
_cell.length_c   1.000
_cell.angle_alpha   90.00
_cell.angle_beta   90.00
_cell.angle_gamma   90.00
#
_symmetry.space_group_name_H-M   'P 1'
#
loop_
_entity.id
_entity.type
_entity.pdbx_description
1 polymer ?
#
loop_
_entity_poly.entity_id
_entity_poly.type
_entity_poly.pdbx_seq_one_letter_code
_entity_poly.pdbx_strand_id
1 'polypeptide(L)'
;VDALAAAVHTLLEDPDASTEVEVPTPEEAARAVRLLDLGLRSGRGVHRKMAKNALHGAKTLSTDRLQVLSEFVQNSDDAGAGQLRILLRSDDILVAHDGAGLRLADVLPLGMPWLSGKTADAEATGRFGIGLSTLRALTTVWEVHCHPFHVRFSGTHLEPAAPPELPDGISGPAWTVFRIPLSPGTLTAVQLLEWFEDWNDASLLLLRHLRSLEVTAGEHSTVLTLSWEDVTQRRILIDGVQRDAKVQHARTTDGALWRVYTAQVAPHADWERSHKALGSTVPVGIALPLECGTNGSVHAGLPVAPLDVAARVHTQFDPVASREGFASSRLNTQLVPVIADLWAAGVRDVLERVDHTAWHLIPLPSPPGSTPANLLQDRIRTELLTRARQSLASELALPVAEGGPDAPLADFAVEEAALSEVLDDSDITRLGKAPYALPAAVRDSGGRWRKVLADWRAAGAADLRTEVQVVDALNLLSDDEWQNVARLVRLTAVALEAGHEYVLVGRACLVTADGRRLRPQPAENAFADASGEATGPLDVLGVVLDLHPAYAEHNAWAKTITAWLRRRDCLVRRDDTAAVRSSYGLGPRAKTMRS
;
A
#
# COMPACT_ATOMS: atom_id res chain seq x y z
N VAL A 1 35.34 -13.27 -46.82
CA VAL A 1 35.37 -12.44 -45.61
C VAL A 1 34.77 -13.29 -44.46
N ASP A 2 35.55 -13.43 -43.40
CA ASP A 2 35.16 -14.15 -42.20
C ASP A 2 33.93 -13.47 -41.54
N ALA A 3 32.76 -14.16 -41.54
CA ALA A 3 31.50 -13.59 -41.07
C ALA A 3 31.60 -13.11 -39.61
N LEU A 4 32.35 -13.84 -38.75
CA LEU A 4 32.56 -13.47 -37.37
C LEU A 4 33.36 -12.16 -37.24
N ALA A 5 34.46 -12.01 -38.05
CA ALA A 5 35.24 -10.78 -38.06
C ALA A 5 34.45 -9.58 -38.57
N ALA A 6 33.58 -9.77 -39.60
CA ALA A 6 32.69 -8.73 -40.06
C ALA A 6 31.67 -8.31 -39.02
N ALA A 7 31.04 -9.26 -38.29
CA ALA A 7 30.09 -8.96 -37.23
C ALA A 7 30.77 -8.21 -36.07
N VAL A 8 31.98 -8.62 -35.66
CA VAL A 8 32.77 -7.90 -34.63
C VAL A 8 33.08 -6.48 -35.09
N HIS A 9 33.47 -6.27 -36.35
CA HIS A 9 33.72 -4.93 -36.90
C HIS A 9 32.48 -4.04 -36.83
N THR A 10 31.33 -4.58 -37.22
CA THR A 10 30.04 -3.87 -37.16
C THR A 10 29.73 -3.42 -35.73
N LEU A 11 29.88 -4.32 -34.72
CA LEU A 11 29.66 -3.99 -33.31
C LEU A 11 30.63 -2.97 -32.74
N LEU A 12 31.88 -2.89 -33.26
CA LEU A 12 32.84 -1.90 -32.88
C LEU A 12 32.54 -0.50 -33.44
N GLU A 13 31.89 -0.43 -34.60
CA GLU A 13 31.46 0.83 -35.23
C GLU A 13 30.10 1.29 -34.67
N ASP A 14 29.17 0.37 -34.49
CA ASP A 14 27.84 0.62 -33.92
C ASP A 14 27.50 -0.49 -32.89
N PRO A 15 27.70 -0.22 -31.60
CA PRO A 15 27.40 -1.18 -30.53
C PRO A 15 25.93 -1.59 -30.42
N ASP A 16 25.01 -0.81 -31.01
CA ASP A 16 23.59 -1.08 -31.04
C ASP A 16 23.16 -1.87 -32.31
N ALA A 17 24.12 -2.17 -33.20
CA ALA A 17 23.85 -2.93 -34.42
C ALA A 17 23.34 -4.35 -34.08
N SER A 18 22.29 -4.78 -34.75
CA SER A 18 21.85 -6.17 -34.74
C SER A 18 22.80 -7.03 -35.55
N THR A 19 23.34 -8.09 -34.96
CA THR A 19 24.11 -9.10 -35.65
C THR A 19 23.41 -10.45 -35.53
N GLU A 20 23.16 -11.10 -36.65
CA GLU A 20 22.55 -12.46 -36.73
C GLU A 20 23.60 -13.59 -36.73
N VAL A 21 24.88 -13.25 -36.46
CA VAL A 21 25.95 -14.24 -36.45
C VAL A 21 25.86 -15.12 -35.23
N GLU A 22 25.53 -16.38 -35.44
CA GLU A 22 25.62 -17.41 -34.41
C GLU A 22 27.08 -17.76 -34.11
N VAL A 23 27.36 -17.91 -32.81
CA VAL A 23 28.69 -18.31 -32.30
C VAL A 23 28.49 -19.64 -31.54
N PRO A 24 28.58 -20.79 -32.23
CA PRO A 24 28.16 -22.06 -31.65
C PRO A 24 29.22 -22.71 -30.73
N THR A 25 30.50 -22.33 -30.85
CA THR A 25 31.56 -22.99 -30.09
C THR A 25 32.33 -22.05 -29.17
N PRO A 26 32.90 -22.55 -28.06
CA PRO A 26 33.77 -21.77 -27.18
C PRO A 26 35.03 -21.21 -27.88
N GLU A 27 35.56 -21.91 -28.87
CA GLU A 27 36.72 -21.48 -29.64
C GLU A 27 36.40 -20.26 -30.49
N GLU A 28 35.23 -20.25 -31.15
CA GLU A 28 34.75 -19.09 -31.93
C GLU A 28 34.40 -17.93 -31.03
N ALA A 29 33.78 -18.18 -29.87
CA ALA A 29 33.52 -17.17 -28.86
C ALA A 29 34.79 -16.55 -28.31
N ALA A 30 35.81 -17.37 -27.99
CA ALA A 30 37.10 -16.88 -27.57
C ALA A 30 37.81 -16.05 -28.66
N ARG A 31 37.64 -16.43 -29.92
CA ARG A 31 38.15 -15.64 -31.06
C ARG A 31 37.45 -14.29 -31.18
N ALA A 32 36.12 -14.28 -31.07
CA ALA A 32 35.33 -13.05 -31.10
C ALA A 32 35.74 -12.08 -29.98
N VAL A 33 35.88 -12.58 -28.76
CA VAL A 33 36.35 -11.80 -27.59
C VAL A 33 37.71 -11.17 -27.84
N ARG A 34 38.68 -11.92 -28.40
CA ARG A 34 40.00 -11.38 -28.76
C ARG A 34 39.93 -10.32 -29.86
N LEU A 35 39.08 -10.47 -30.84
CA LEU A 35 38.86 -9.46 -31.89
C LEU A 35 38.20 -8.18 -31.34
N LEU A 36 37.24 -8.29 -30.44
CA LEU A 36 36.63 -7.15 -29.75
C LEU A 36 37.66 -6.41 -28.91
N ASP A 37 38.51 -7.08 -28.12
CA ASP A 37 39.56 -6.46 -27.34
C ASP A 37 40.62 -5.76 -28.22
N LEU A 38 41.03 -6.39 -29.32
CA LEU A 38 41.94 -5.78 -30.28
C LEU A 38 41.35 -4.50 -30.89
N GLY A 39 40.06 -4.52 -31.28
CA GLY A 39 39.35 -3.34 -31.77
C GLY A 39 39.31 -2.20 -30.76
N LEU A 40 38.98 -2.50 -29.50
CA LEU A 40 38.99 -1.52 -28.42
C LEU A 40 40.37 -0.92 -28.17
N ARG A 41 41.42 -1.73 -28.26
CA ARG A 41 42.82 -1.26 -28.09
C ARG A 41 43.30 -0.41 -29.27
N SER A 42 42.90 -0.73 -30.50
CA SER A 42 43.29 -0.01 -31.71
C SER A 42 42.55 1.33 -31.87
N GLY A 43 41.51 1.58 -31.12
CA GLY A 43 40.75 2.83 -31.15
C GLY A 43 41.59 4.08 -30.87
N ARG A 44 41.17 5.22 -31.44
CA ARG A 44 41.86 6.52 -31.27
C ARG A 44 41.96 6.90 -29.80
N GLY A 45 43.03 7.62 -29.40
CA GLY A 45 43.30 8.00 -28.01
C GLY A 45 42.13 8.72 -27.30
N VAL A 46 41.34 9.46 -28.06
CA VAL A 46 40.12 10.12 -27.57
C VAL A 46 39.09 9.09 -27.11
N HIS A 47 38.80 8.06 -27.91
CA HIS A 47 37.83 7.01 -27.54
C HIS A 47 38.24 6.24 -26.29
N ARG A 48 39.55 5.92 -26.16
CA ARG A 48 40.08 5.30 -24.93
C ARG A 48 39.98 6.19 -23.70
N LYS A 49 40.19 7.51 -23.87
CA LYS A 49 40.01 8.48 -22.78
C LYS A 49 38.53 8.60 -22.37
N MET A 50 37.61 8.64 -23.35
CA MET A 50 36.16 8.66 -23.10
C MET A 50 35.72 7.41 -22.35
N ALA A 51 36.11 6.21 -22.77
CA ALA A 51 35.83 4.97 -22.08
C ALA A 51 36.32 4.95 -20.64
N LYS A 52 37.58 5.39 -20.39
CA LYS A 52 38.11 5.52 -19.03
C LYS A 52 37.34 6.52 -18.18
N ASN A 53 36.96 7.66 -18.74
CA ASN A 53 36.17 8.66 -18.03
C ASN A 53 34.75 8.15 -17.71
N ALA A 54 34.13 7.45 -18.64
CA ALA A 54 32.83 6.80 -18.42
C ALA A 54 32.90 5.79 -17.28
N LEU A 55 33.95 4.95 -17.26
CA LEU A 55 34.18 3.99 -16.18
C LEU A 55 34.41 4.68 -14.82
N HIS A 56 35.13 5.80 -14.81
CA HIS A 56 35.38 6.57 -13.58
C HIS A 56 34.10 7.24 -13.09
N GLY A 57 33.32 7.86 -13.98
CA GLY A 57 32.02 8.46 -13.65
C GLY A 57 31.03 7.46 -13.10
N ALA A 58 30.94 6.28 -13.70
CA ALA A 58 30.04 5.22 -13.23
C ALA A 58 30.40 4.76 -11.79
N LYS A 59 31.70 4.73 -11.43
CA LYS A 59 32.14 4.38 -10.07
C LYS A 59 31.66 5.37 -9.00
N THR A 60 31.47 6.64 -9.35
CA THR A 60 31.08 7.71 -8.41
C THR A 60 29.56 7.85 -8.25
N LEU A 61 28.77 7.17 -9.07
CA LEU A 61 27.31 7.27 -9.05
C LEU A 61 26.64 6.41 -7.97
N SER A 62 27.31 5.39 -7.46
CA SER A 62 26.78 4.56 -6.37
C SER A 62 27.72 4.61 -5.17
N THR A 63 27.16 4.97 -4.03
CA THR A 63 27.81 4.91 -2.71
C THR A 63 27.58 3.57 -2.03
N ASP A 64 26.50 2.86 -2.38
CA ASP A 64 26.19 1.54 -1.87
C ASP A 64 26.85 0.44 -2.71
N ARG A 65 27.73 -0.35 -2.04
CA ARG A 65 28.44 -1.46 -2.67
C ARG A 65 27.53 -2.62 -3.05
N LEU A 66 26.39 -2.77 -2.37
CA LEU A 66 25.44 -3.87 -2.57
C LEU A 66 24.37 -3.54 -3.61
N GLN A 67 24.27 -2.29 -4.06
CA GLN A 67 23.37 -1.89 -5.13
C GLN A 67 23.53 -2.76 -6.39
N VAL A 68 24.74 -3.24 -6.67
CA VAL A 68 25.00 -4.12 -7.80
C VAL A 68 24.20 -5.44 -7.72
N LEU A 69 23.95 -5.96 -6.52
CA LEU A 69 23.15 -7.17 -6.34
C LEU A 69 21.70 -6.94 -6.75
N SER A 70 21.15 -5.79 -6.39
CA SER A 70 19.81 -5.38 -6.85
C SER A 70 19.76 -5.22 -8.38
N GLU A 71 20.85 -4.73 -9.00
CA GLU A 71 20.95 -4.67 -10.46
C GLU A 71 20.99 -6.07 -11.09
N PHE A 72 21.63 -7.05 -10.44
CA PHE A 72 21.59 -8.44 -10.91
C PHE A 72 20.18 -9.02 -10.85
N VAL A 73 19.43 -8.77 -9.79
CA VAL A 73 18.02 -9.20 -9.69
C VAL A 73 17.22 -8.66 -10.88
N GLN A 74 17.38 -7.37 -11.18
CA GLN A 74 16.67 -6.72 -12.27
C GLN A 74 17.13 -7.20 -13.66
N ASN A 75 18.43 -7.38 -13.85
CA ASN A 75 18.97 -7.87 -15.12
C ASN A 75 18.58 -9.34 -15.37
N SER A 76 18.48 -10.15 -14.32
CA SER A 76 18.02 -11.53 -14.43
C SER A 76 16.54 -11.58 -14.83
N ASP A 77 15.69 -10.73 -14.23
CA ASP A 77 14.29 -10.60 -14.62
C ASP A 77 14.15 -10.14 -16.09
N ASP A 78 14.91 -9.13 -16.50
CA ASP A 78 14.97 -8.66 -17.90
C ASP A 78 15.46 -9.74 -18.87
N ALA A 79 16.32 -10.67 -18.41
CA ALA A 79 16.78 -11.82 -19.19
C ALA A 79 15.77 -12.98 -19.21
N GLY A 80 14.61 -12.83 -18.59
CA GLY A 80 13.59 -13.87 -18.52
C GLY A 80 13.89 -14.99 -17.56
N ALA A 81 14.78 -14.77 -16.57
CA ALA A 81 15.14 -15.78 -15.58
C ALA A 81 13.97 -16.08 -14.64
N GLY A 82 13.76 -17.36 -14.37
CA GLY A 82 12.86 -17.83 -13.32
C GLY A 82 13.53 -17.91 -11.96
N GLN A 83 14.85 -18.13 -11.96
CA GLN A 83 15.66 -18.32 -10.76
C GLN A 83 16.92 -17.48 -10.81
N LEU A 84 17.28 -16.91 -9.65
CA LEU A 84 18.55 -16.23 -9.41
C LEU A 84 19.18 -16.76 -8.13
N ARG A 85 20.47 -17.11 -8.17
CA ARG A 85 21.26 -17.56 -7.02
C ARG A 85 22.46 -16.66 -6.82
N ILE A 86 22.67 -16.22 -5.59
CA ILE A 86 23.81 -15.40 -5.17
C ILE A 86 24.57 -16.20 -4.10
N LEU A 87 25.81 -16.60 -4.40
CA LEU A 87 26.63 -17.41 -3.51
C LEU A 87 27.90 -16.65 -3.15
N LEU A 88 28.08 -16.33 -1.87
CA LEU A 88 29.31 -15.77 -1.34
C LEU A 88 30.25 -16.91 -0.94
N ARG A 89 31.40 -16.99 -1.59
CA ARG A 89 32.50 -17.91 -1.27
C ARG A 89 33.66 -17.15 -0.61
N SER A 90 34.73 -17.86 -0.24
CA SER A 90 35.92 -17.26 0.40
C SER A 90 36.56 -16.13 -0.41
N ASP A 91 36.62 -16.29 -1.72
CA ASP A 91 37.41 -15.44 -2.61
C ASP A 91 36.61 -14.71 -3.69
N ASP A 92 35.32 -15.03 -3.83
CA ASP A 92 34.44 -14.44 -4.84
C ASP A 92 32.96 -14.53 -4.48
N ILE A 93 32.15 -13.84 -5.25
CA ILE A 93 30.71 -14.04 -5.33
C ILE A 93 30.40 -14.69 -6.69
N LEU A 94 29.55 -15.71 -6.68
CA LEU A 94 28.87 -16.19 -7.87
C LEU A 94 27.45 -15.66 -7.90
N VAL A 95 27.04 -15.08 -9.02
CA VAL A 95 25.66 -14.70 -9.31
C VAL A 95 25.22 -15.47 -10.53
N ALA A 96 24.26 -16.36 -10.39
CA ALA A 96 23.84 -17.29 -11.44
C ALA A 96 22.33 -17.20 -11.69
N HIS A 97 21.93 -17.11 -12.96
CA HIS A 97 20.51 -17.11 -13.36
C HIS A 97 20.27 -18.02 -14.57
N ASP A 98 19.04 -18.54 -14.67
CA ASP A 98 18.58 -19.46 -15.71
C ASP A 98 17.90 -18.77 -16.90
N GLY A 99 18.04 -17.46 -17.04
CA GLY A 99 17.46 -16.67 -18.14
C GLY A 99 18.23 -16.80 -19.46
N ALA A 100 17.87 -15.96 -20.42
CA ALA A 100 18.50 -15.94 -21.73
C ALA A 100 20.04 -15.82 -21.63
N GLY A 101 20.73 -16.59 -22.46
CA GLY A 101 22.16 -16.58 -22.57
C GLY A 101 22.71 -15.34 -23.30
N LEU A 102 24.04 -15.21 -23.31
CA LEU A 102 24.75 -14.10 -23.97
C LEU A 102 24.83 -14.31 -25.48
N ARG A 103 24.57 -13.26 -26.22
CA ARG A 103 24.88 -13.16 -27.64
C ARG A 103 26.17 -12.36 -27.83
N LEU A 104 26.74 -12.42 -29.02
CA LEU A 104 27.94 -11.63 -29.36
C LEU A 104 27.74 -10.12 -29.14
N ALA A 105 26.56 -9.61 -29.49
CA ALA A 105 26.19 -8.21 -29.31
C ALA A 105 26.09 -7.77 -27.84
N ASP A 106 25.89 -8.71 -26.91
CA ASP A 106 25.74 -8.40 -25.49
C ASP A 106 27.10 -8.23 -24.77
N VAL A 107 28.21 -8.72 -25.36
CA VAL A 107 29.54 -8.75 -24.74
C VAL A 107 30.09 -7.34 -24.48
N LEU A 108 30.03 -6.44 -25.45
CA LEU A 108 30.55 -5.07 -25.29
C LEU A 108 29.73 -4.25 -24.27
N PRO A 109 28.40 -4.23 -24.35
CA PRO A 109 27.56 -3.50 -23.38
C PRO A 109 27.75 -3.94 -21.94
N LEU A 110 28.05 -5.22 -21.68
CA LEU A 110 28.33 -5.69 -20.32
C LEU A 110 29.54 -5.03 -19.68
N GLY A 111 30.59 -4.80 -20.46
CA GLY A 111 31.87 -4.24 -19.97
C GLY A 111 31.95 -2.71 -19.98
N MET A 112 31.07 -2.02 -20.72
CA MET A 112 31.14 -0.58 -20.95
C MET A 112 29.90 0.15 -20.44
N PRO A 113 30.06 1.11 -19.51
CA PRO A 113 28.98 1.98 -19.08
C PRO A 113 28.42 2.80 -20.24
N TRP A 114 27.11 3.08 -20.19
CA TRP A 114 26.39 3.87 -21.19
C TRP A 114 26.19 3.19 -22.55
N LEU A 115 26.71 1.99 -22.75
CA LEU A 115 26.33 1.13 -23.85
C LEU A 115 25.23 0.20 -23.37
N SER A 116 24.04 0.32 -23.93
CA SER A 116 22.92 -0.54 -23.60
C SER A 116 22.44 -1.21 -24.89
N GLY A 117 22.67 -2.51 -25.01
CA GLY A 117 22.10 -3.31 -26.11
C GLY A 117 20.56 -3.46 -26.05
N LYS A 118 19.92 -2.82 -25.04
CA LYS A 118 18.46 -2.90 -24.79
C LYS A 118 17.67 -1.75 -25.45
N THR A 119 18.22 -1.09 -26.46
CA THR A 119 17.58 0.06 -27.13
C THR A 119 16.27 -0.30 -27.83
N ALA A 120 16.11 -1.56 -28.28
CA ALA A 120 14.91 -2.03 -28.94
C ALA A 120 13.86 -2.62 -27.97
N ASP A 121 14.23 -3.02 -26.75
CA ASP A 121 13.30 -3.59 -25.78
C ASP A 121 12.76 -2.48 -24.86
N ALA A 122 11.60 -1.97 -25.25
CA ALA A 122 10.88 -0.94 -24.51
C ALA A 122 10.43 -1.39 -23.12
N GLU A 123 10.36 -2.69 -22.88
CA GLU A 123 9.90 -3.29 -21.63
C GLU A 123 11.05 -3.54 -20.63
N ALA A 124 12.31 -3.53 -21.08
CA ALA A 124 13.45 -3.75 -20.21
C ALA A 124 13.55 -2.67 -19.12
N THR A 125 13.76 -3.10 -17.89
CA THR A 125 13.81 -2.22 -16.71
C THR A 125 15.16 -1.53 -16.55
N GLY A 126 16.24 -2.13 -17.06
CA GLY A 126 17.60 -1.55 -17.04
C GLY A 126 17.72 -0.29 -17.89
N ARG A 127 17.82 0.89 -17.24
CA ARG A 127 17.57 2.19 -17.91
C ARG A 127 18.82 2.94 -18.34
N PHE A 128 19.90 2.83 -17.57
CA PHE A 128 21.04 3.74 -17.72
C PHE A 128 22.25 3.12 -18.42
N GLY A 129 22.24 1.80 -18.70
CA GLY A 129 23.43 1.11 -19.21
C GLY A 129 24.63 1.15 -18.25
N ILE A 130 24.39 1.44 -16.97
CA ILE A 130 25.40 1.57 -15.93
C ILE A 130 25.30 0.48 -14.85
N GLY A 131 24.27 -0.34 -14.87
CA GLY A 131 23.94 -1.28 -13.80
C GLY A 131 25.13 -2.15 -13.39
N LEU A 132 25.69 -2.91 -14.32
CA LEU A 132 26.86 -3.75 -14.04
C LEU A 132 28.18 -2.95 -13.86
N SER A 133 28.24 -1.68 -14.26
CA SER A 133 29.41 -0.86 -13.97
C SER A 133 29.60 -0.55 -12.49
N THR A 134 28.53 -0.69 -11.69
CA THR A 134 28.60 -0.60 -10.22
C THR A 134 29.39 -1.76 -9.60
N LEU A 135 29.60 -2.89 -10.32
CA LEU A 135 30.52 -3.97 -9.93
C LEU A 135 31.92 -3.46 -9.58
N ARG A 136 32.33 -2.32 -10.16
CA ARG A 136 33.64 -1.70 -9.90
C ARG A 136 33.78 -1.17 -8.47
N ALA A 137 32.72 -1.07 -7.73
CA ALA A 137 32.78 -0.80 -6.29
C ALA A 137 33.28 -2.02 -5.49
N LEU A 138 33.04 -3.24 -6.01
CA LEU A 138 33.47 -4.50 -5.40
C LEU A 138 34.83 -4.99 -5.95
N THR A 139 35.05 -4.88 -7.27
CA THR A 139 36.22 -5.44 -7.94
C THR A 139 36.59 -4.68 -9.20
N THR A 140 37.87 -4.80 -9.61
CA THR A 140 38.34 -4.29 -10.90
C THR A 140 38.34 -5.34 -12.00
N VAL A 141 38.15 -6.61 -11.64
CA VAL A 141 38.14 -7.78 -12.54
C VAL A 141 36.95 -8.63 -12.22
N TRP A 142 36.19 -9.01 -13.23
CA TRP A 142 35.06 -9.92 -13.09
C TRP A 142 34.88 -10.75 -14.35
N GLU A 143 34.14 -11.84 -14.25
CA GLU A 143 33.96 -12.80 -15.33
C GLU A 143 32.46 -13.05 -15.57
N VAL A 144 32.10 -13.38 -16.80
CA VAL A 144 30.80 -13.93 -17.16
C VAL A 144 30.99 -15.23 -17.92
N HIS A 145 30.21 -16.24 -17.55
CA HIS A 145 30.25 -17.56 -18.12
C HIS A 145 28.86 -17.97 -18.53
N CYS A 146 28.64 -18.08 -19.83
CA CYS A 146 27.40 -18.53 -20.45
C CYS A 146 27.78 -19.18 -21.78
N HIS A 147 27.58 -20.47 -21.91
CA HIS A 147 27.96 -21.18 -23.15
C HIS A 147 27.37 -20.49 -24.40
N PRO A 148 28.17 -20.22 -25.43
CA PRO A 148 29.61 -20.58 -25.59
C PRO A 148 30.59 -19.51 -25.06
N PHE A 149 30.11 -18.39 -24.48
CA PHE A 149 30.97 -17.28 -24.04
C PHE A 149 31.50 -17.48 -22.63
N HIS A 150 32.82 -17.33 -22.46
CA HIS A 150 33.49 -17.24 -21.17
C HIS A 150 34.45 -16.06 -21.24
N VAL A 151 34.11 -14.94 -20.59
CA VAL A 151 34.78 -13.64 -20.78
C VAL A 151 35.19 -13.07 -19.45
N ARG A 152 36.43 -12.65 -19.33
CA ARG A 152 36.99 -11.83 -18.23
C ARG A 152 37.07 -10.40 -18.66
N PHE A 153 36.58 -9.50 -17.80
CA PHE A 153 36.66 -8.05 -17.94
C PHE A 153 37.69 -7.49 -16.96
N SER A 154 38.65 -6.69 -17.44
CA SER A 154 39.66 -6.03 -16.63
C SER A 154 39.86 -4.59 -17.11
N GLY A 155 39.21 -3.65 -16.43
CA GLY A 155 39.16 -2.26 -16.90
C GLY A 155 38.45 -2.13 -18.24
N THR A 156 39.19 -1.77 -19.31
CA THR A 156 38.69 -1.71 -20.69
C THR A 156 39.11 -2.93 -21.52
N HIS A 157 39.66 -3.96 -20.90
CA HIS A 157 40.19 -5.14 -21.56
C HIS A 157 39.21 -6.32 -21.45
N LEU A 158 39.14 -7.10 -22.51
CA LEU A 158 38.38 -8.32 -22.63
C LEU A 158 39.34 -9.48 -22.92
N GLU A 159 39.21 -10.58 -22.22
CA GLU A 159 39.95 -11.80 -22.52
C GLU A 159 39.11 -13.05 -22.34
N PRO A 160 39.31 -14.11 -23.14
CA PRO A 160 38.68 -15.39 -22.87
C PRO A 160 39.10 -15.91 -21.50
N ALA A 161 38.15 -16.46 -20.75
CA ALA A 161 38.36 -17.05 -19.42
C ALA A 161 38.08 -18.54 -19.43
N ALA A 162 38.60 -19.27 -18.45
CA ALA A 162 38.15 -20.64 -18.18
C ALA A 162 36.90 -20.63 -17.31
N PRO A 163 35.89 -21.50 -17.57
CA PRO A 163 34.72 -21.60 -16.72
C PRO A 163 35.13 -22.00 -15.30
N PRO A 164 34.52 -21.40 -14.27
CA PRO A 164 34.78 -21.73 -12.88
C PRO A 164 34.17 -23.10 -12.52
N GLU A 165 34.62 -23.67 -11.42
CA GLU A 165 33.89 -24.76 -10.78
C GLU A 165 32.57 -24.23 -10.23
N LEU A 166 31.47 -24.86 -10.62
CA LEU A 166 30.14 -24.47 -10.23
C LEU A 166 29.61 -25.42 -9.15
N PRO A 167 28.87 -24.93 -8.15
CA PRO A 167 28.24 -25.74 -7.16
C PRO A 167 27.09 -26.59 -7.78
N ASP A 168 26.70 -27.63 -7.07
CA ASP A 168 25.61 -28.51 -7.46
C ASP A 168 24.33 -27.71 -7.74
N GLY A 169 23.64 -28.07 -8.83
CA GLY A 169 22.40 -27.42 -9.25
C GLY A 169 22.59 -26.13 -10.06
N ILE A 170 23.82 -25.68 -10.31
CA ILE A 170 24.18 -24.65 -11.28
C ILE A 170 25.05 -25.31 -12.34
N SER A 171 24.47 -26.07 -13.22
CA SER A 171 25.20 -26.80 -14.24
C SER A 171 24.49 -26.80 -15.58
N GLY A 172 25.25 -26.81 -16.65
CA GLY A 172 24.76 -26.89 -18.03
C GLY A 172 24.66 -25.55 -18.76
N PRO A 173 24.36 -25.58 -20.06
CA PRO A 173 24.40 -24.41 -20.95
C PRO A 173 23.29 -23.39 -20.68
N ALA A 174 22.31 -23.73 -19.83
CA ALA A 174 21.16 -22.88 -19.53
C ALA A 174 21.46 -21.78 -18.49
N TRP A 175 22.62 -21.83 -17.81
CA TRP A 175 22.97 -20.88 -16.77
C TRP A 175 23.94 -19.81 -17.27
N THR A 176 23.61 -18.56 -16.96
CA THR A 176 24.55 -17.41 -17.04
C THR A 176 25.09 -17.17 -15.64
N VAL A 177 26.41 -17.25 -15.49
CA VAL A 177 27.11 -17.14 -14.21
C VAL A 177 28.08 -15.96 -14.25
N PHE A 178 27.92 -15.02 -13.35
CA PHE A 178 28.87 -13.96 -13.09
C PHE A 178 29.77 -14.37 -11.92
N ARG A 179 31.07 -14.33 -12.11
CA ARG A 179 32.06 -14.53 -11.07
C ARG A 179 32.73 -13.20 -10.74
N ILE A 180 32.67 -12.81 -9.48
CA ILE A 180 33.12 -11.51 -8.97
C ILE A 180 34.20 -11.78 -7.92
N PRO A 181 35.50 -11.81 -8.29
CA PRO A 181 36.58 -11.97 -7.33
C PRO A 181 36.56 -10.84 -6.30
N LEU A 182 36.68 -11.17 -5.04
CA LEU A 182 36.71 -10.23 -3.93
C LEU A 182 38.09 -10.16 -3.29
N SER A 183 38.52 -8.93 -2.96
CA SER A 183 39.65 -8.76 -2.04
C SER A 183 39.18 -9.09 -0.60
N PRO A 184 40.06 -9.63 0.27
CA PRO A 184 39.70 -9.89 1.66
C PRO A 184 39.10 -8.65 2.35
N GLY A 185 37.96 -8.82 3.00
CA GLY A 185 37.22 -7.77 3.71
C GLY A 185 36.42 -6.80 2.83
N THR A 186 36.33 -7.03 1.52
CA THR A 186 35.50 -6.19 0.62
C THR A 186 34.02 -6.37 0.90
N LEU A 187 33.58 -7.60 1.15
CA LEU A 187 32.21 -7.97 1.52
C LEU A 187 32.28 -9.15 2.50
N THR A 188 31.48 -9.07 3.54
CA THR A 188 31.33 -10.15 4.53
C THR A 188 29.98 -10.86 4.38
N ALA A 189 29.89 -12.09 4.90
CA ALA A 189 28.63 -12.81 4.94
C ALA A 189 27.54 -12.03 5.69
N VAL A 190 27.90 -11.36 6.78
CA VAL A 190 26.98 -10.51 7.56
C VAL A 190 26.39 -9.40 6.68
N GLN A 191 27.21 -8.65 5.98
CA GLN A 191 26.74 -7.57 5.11
C GLN A 191 25.84 -8.06 3.98
N LEU A 192 26.13 -9.23 3.40
CA LEU A 192 25.28 -9.81 2.36
C LEU A 192 23.93 -10.25 2.93
N LEU A 193 23.93 -10.86 4.10
CA LEU A 193 22.68 -11.32 4.75
C LEU A 193 21.86 -10.13 5.24
N GLU A 194 22.48 -9.09 5.84
CA GLU A 194 21.82 -7.84 6.19
C GLU A 194 21.16 -7.17 4.98
N TRP A 195 21.84 -7.11 3.84
CA TRP A 195 21.23 -6.61 2.60
C TRP A 195 20.00 -7.44 2.20
N PHE A 196 20.04 -8.76 2.41
CA PHE A 196 18.96 -9.65 2.04
C PHE A 196 17.81 -9.63 3.04
N GLU A 197 18.01 -9.23 4.29
CA GLU A 197 16.96 -9.05 5.30
C GLU A 197 15.92 -7.98 4.89
N ASP A 198 16.33 -6.98 4.10
CA ASP A 198 15.42 -5.97 3.55
C ASP A 198 14.49 -6.56 2.45
N TRP A 199 14.77 -7.76 1.98
CA TRP A 199 14.00 -8.45 0.97
C TRP A 199 13.02 -9.44 1.60
N ASN A 200 11.86 -9.57 0.98
CA ASN A 200 10.89 -10.60 1.28
C ASN A 200 10.29 -11.14 -0.03
N ASP A 201 9.58 -12.27 0.05
CA ASP A 201 8.97 -12.88 -1.14
C ASP A 201 8.12 -11.87 -1.94
N ALA A 202 7.40 -11.00 -1.23
CA ALA A 202 6.59 -9.98 -1.88
C ALA A 202 7.42 -8.96 -2.69
N SER A 203 8.75 -8.86 -2.51
CA SER A 203 9.62 -8.04 -3.35
C SER A 203 9.67 -8.53 -4.80
N LEU A 204 9.37 -9.81 -5.04
CA LEU A 204 9.35 -10.45 -6.35
C LEU A 204 8.00 -10.30 -7.09
N LEU A 205 6.91 -9.85 -6.41
CA LEU A 205 5.53 -9.84 -6.93
C LEU A 205 5.35 -9.07 -8.25
N LEU A 206 6.14 -8.02 -8.45
CA LEU A 206 6.02 -7.12 -9.59
C LEU A 206 7.16 -7.30 -10.61
N LEU A 207 7.99 -8.33 -10.42
CA LEU A 207 8.94 -8.81 -11.43
C LEU A 207 8.20 -9.65 -12.47
N ARG A 208 8.67 -9.59 -13.71
CA ARG A 208 8.00 -10.24 -14.85
C ARG A 208 8.20 -11.75 -14.86
N HIS A 209 9.42 -12.19 -14.62
CA HIS A 209 9.86 -13.57 -14.82
C HIS A 209 10.41 -14.20 -13.56
N LEU A 210 11.17 -13.46 -12.77
CA LEU A 210 11.86 -14.00 -11.58
C LEU A 210 10.86 -14.44 -10.51
N ARG A 211 10.99 -15.69 -10.08
CA ARG A 211 10.10 -16.35 -9.10
C ARG A 211 10.84 -16.88 -7.88
N SER A 212 12.15 -17.00 -7.97
CA SER A 212 12.99 -17.49 -6.88
C SER A 212 14.30 -16.71 -6.82
N LEU A 213 14.66 -16.26 -5.62
CA LEU A 213 15.94 -15.63 -5.30
C LEU A 213 16.55 -16.33 -4.11
N GLU A 214 17.70 -16.98 -4.34
CA GLU A 214 18.46 -17.69 -3.32
C GLU A 214 19.75 -16.92 -3.00
N VAL A 215 20.02 -16.73 -1.71
CA VAL A 215 21.26 -16.12 -1.22
C VAL A 215 21.92 -17.10 -0.25
N THR A 216 23.16 -17.47 -0.55
CA THR A 216 23.96 -18.38 0.27
C THR A 216 25.26 -17.70 0.71
N ALA A 217 25.54 -17.73 2.01
CA ALA A 217 26.77 -17.20 2.60
C ALA A 217 27.29 -18.17 3.69
N GLY A 218 28.35 -18.90 3.39
CA GLY A 218 28.84 -19.96 4.25
C GLY A 218 27.85 -21.12 4.38
N GLU A 219 27.45 -21.42 5.61
CA GLU A 219 26.43 -22.47 5.90
C GLU A 219 24.99 -21.93 5.87
N HIS A 220 24.80 -20.62 5.74
CA HIS A 220 23.48 -20.00 5.70
C HIS A 220 22.99 -19.90 4.26
N SER A 221 21.81 -20.45 4.00
CA SER A 221 21.09 -20.29 2.74
C SER A 221 19.66 -19.86 3.02
N THR A 222 19.22 -18.82 2.35
CA THR A 222 17.85 -18.31 2.43
C THR A 222 17.29 -18.17 1.03
N VAL A 223 16.06 -18.61 0.85
CA VAL A 223 15.36 -18.59 -0.43
C VAL A 223 14.07 -17.80 -0.30
N LEU A 224 13.89 -16.80 -1.14
CA LEU A 224 12.60 -16.15 -1.39
C LEU A 224 11.94 -16.81 -2.58
N THR A 225 10.69 -17.19 -2.44
CA THR A 225 9.97 -17.89 -3.50
C THR A 225 8.51 -17.44 -3.56
N LEU A 226 7.99 -17.33 -4.78
CA LEU A 226 6.57 -17.10 -5.05
C LEU A 226 5.97 -18.28 -5.77
N SER A 227 4.86 -18.80 -5.24
CA SER A 227 3.98 -19.70 -5.99
C SER A 227 2.87 -18.87 -6.62
N TRP A 228 2.54 -19.16 -7.88
CA TRP A 228 1.52 -18.46 -8.64
C TRP A 228 0.39 -19.42 -8.96
N GLU A 229 -0.82 -18.99 -8.67
CA GLU A 229 -2.04 -19.74 -8.93
C GLU A 229 -2.96 -18.86 -9.80
N ASP A 230 -3.76 -19.51 -10.64
CA ASP A 230 -4.82 -18.90 -11.46
C ASP A 230 -4.41 -17.64 -12.23
N VAL A 231 -4.57 -17.73 -13.54
CA VAL A 231 -4.44 -16.59 -14.44
C VAL A 231 -5.82 -16.30 -15.00
N THR A 232 -6.37 -15.16 -14.65
CA THR A 232 -7.61 -14.66 -15.24
C THR A 232 -7.38 -13.31 -15.91
N GLN A 233 -8.29 -12.93 -16.81
CA GLN A 233 -8.28 -11.60 -17.40
C GLN A 233 -9.50 -10.81 -16.93
N ARG A 234 -9.30 -9.52 -16.73
CA ARG A 234 -10.37 -8.57 -16.38
C ARG A 234 -10.28 -7.35 -17.29
N ARG A 235 -11.42 -6.90 -17.78
CA ARG A 235 -11.52 -5.60 -18.42
C ARG A 235 -11.58 -4.51 -17.37
N ILE A 236 -10.64 -3.59 -17.44
CA ILE A 236 -10.48 -2.49 -16.49
C ILE A 236 -10.38 -1.19 -17.27
N LEU A 237 -11.08 -0.16 -16.79
CA LEU A 237 -10.96 1.20 -17.33
C LEU A 237 -9.69 1.83 -16.73
N ILE A 238 -8.70 2.09 -17.56
CA ILE A 238 -7.46 2.75 -17.16
C ILE A 238 -7.27 3.94 -18.11
N ASP A 239 -7.13 5.14 -17.54
CA ASP A 239 -6.95 6.37 -18.30
C ASP A 239 -8.04 6.58 -19.37
N GLY A 240 -9.29 6.32 -19.00
CA GLY A 240 -10.45 6.43 -19.87
C GLY A 240 -10.56 5.38 -20.97
N VAL A 241 -9.66 4.38 -21.04
CA VAL A 241 -9.63 3.32 -22.04
C VAL A 241 -9.84 1.95 -21.41
N GLN A 242 -10.74 1.15 -21.98
CA GLN A 242 -10.91 -0.25 -21.57
C GLN A 242 -9.69 -1.09 -21.97
N ARG A 243 -9.07 -1.75 -21.00
CA ARG A 243 -7.87 -2.57 -21.19
C ARG A 243 -8.04 -3.93 -20.53
N ASP A 244 -7.39 -4.92 -21.10
CA ASP A 244 -7.30 -6.25 -20.50
C ASP A 244 -6.17 -6.25 -19.47
N ALA A 245 -6.52 -6.48 -18.22
CA ALA A 245 -5.58 -6.70 -17.13
C ALA A 245 -5.47 -8.20 -16.83
N LYS A 246 -4.26 -8.68 -16.71
CA LYS A 246 -3.96 -10.02 -16.21
C LYS A 246 -4.08 -10.00 -14.69
N VAL A 247 -4.83 -10.94 -14.13
CA VAL A 247 -5.03 -11.08 -12.68
C VAL A 247 -4.49 -12.43 -12.24
N GLN A 248 -3.63 -12.45 -11.24
CA GLN A 248 -2.99 -13.64 -10.70
C GLN A 248 -3.06 -13.64 -9.17
N HIS A 249 -3.10 -14.83 -8.60
CA HIS A 249 -2.87 -15.02 -7.16
C HIS A 249 -1.42 -15.42 -6.95
N ALA A 250 -0.78 -14.83 -5.96
CA ALA A 250 0.54 -15.20 -5.53
C ALA A 250 0.52 -15.57 -4.04
N ARG A 251 1.31 -16.56 -3.68
CA ARG A 251 1.52 -17.00 -2.30
C ARG A 251 2.99 -16.92 -1.98
N THR A 252 3.32 -16.28 -0.88
CA THR A 252 4.66 -16.20 -0.31
C THR A 252 4.98 -17.47 0.49
N THR A 253 6.24 -17.68 0.84
CA THR A 253 6.71 -18.86 1.58
C THR A 253 6.09 -18.93 2.99
N ASP A 254 5.84 -17.78 3.62
CA ASP A 254 5.15 -17.66 4.91
C ASP A 254 3.63 -17.84 4.81
N GLY A 255 3.10 -18.04 3.58
CA GLY A 255 1.70 -18.33 3.32
C GLY A 255 0.85 -17.09 3.01
N ALA A 256 1.40 -15.87 3.07
CA ALA A 256 0.63 -14.66 2.77
C ALA A 256 0.12 -14.65 1.33
N LEU A 257 -1.14 -14.27 1.17
CA LEU A 257 -1.83 -14.26 -0.12
C LEU A 257 -1.85 -12.85 -0.71
N TRP A 258 -1.57 -12.78 -2.00
CA TRP A 258 -1.57 -11.55 -2.77
C TRP A 258 -2.39 -11.70 -4.04
N ARG A 259 -3.06 -10.62 -4.43
CA ARG A 259 -3.72 -10.52 -5.72
C ARG A 259 -3.01 -9.46 -6.57
N VAL A 260 -2.49 -9.91 -7.71
CA VAL A 260 -1.63 -9.11 -8.58
C VAL A 260 -2.37 -8.80 -9.87
N TYR A 261 -2.39 -7.53 -10.24
CA TYR A 261 -2.99 -7.01 -11.47
C TYR A 261 -1.90 -6.38 -12.31
N THR A 262 -1.81 -6.77 -13.58
CA THR A 262 -0.87 -6.17 -14.54
C THR A 262 -1.57 -5.83 -15.84
N ALA A 263 -1.25 -4.68 -16.41
CA ALA A 263 -1.79 -4.23 -17.69
C ALA A 263 -0.73 -3.49 -18.50
N GLN A 264 -0.99 -3.33 -19.79
CA GLN A 264 -0.17 -2.53 -20.71
C GLN A 264 -0.95 -1.27 -21.12
N VAL A 265 -0.33 -0.11 -21.00
CA VAL A 265 -0.92 1.18 -21.35
C VAL A 265 -0.14 1.82 -22.49
N ALA A 266 -0.83 2.30 -23.53
CA ALA A 266 -0.17 3.08 -24.56
C ALA A 266 0.27 4.44 -24.00
N PRO A 267 1.52 4.87 -24.22
CA PRO A 267 1.98 6.16 -23.73
C PRO A 267 1.24 7.30 -24.44
N HIS A 268 0.92 8.37 -23.72
CA HIS A 268 0.45 9.59 -24.34
C HIS A 268 1.60 10.31 -25.05
N ALA A 269 1.26 11.09 -26.07
CA ALA A 269 2.26 11.81 -26.90
C ALA A 269 3.10 12.81 -26.10
N ASP A 270 2.62 13.27 -24.93
CA ASP A 270 3.29 14.21 -24.05
C ASP A 270 4.08 13.52 -22.91
N TRP A 271 4.13 12.18 -22.89
CA TRP A 271 4.92 11.45 -21.94
C TRP A 271 6.38 11.40 -22.39
N GLU A 272 7.22 12.12 -21.72
CA GLU A 272 8.65 12.16 -22.00
C GLU A 272 9.45 11.59 -20.83
N ARG A 273 10.33 10.64 -21.15
CA ARG A 273 11.36 10.17 -20.22
C ARG A 273 12.58 11.05 -20.25
N SER A 274 13.21 11.20 -19.08
CA SER A 274 14.44 11.99 -18.95
C SER A 274 15.63 11.41 -19.73
N HIS A 275 15.68 10.09 -19.99
CA HIS A 275 16.88 9.42 -20.47
C HIS A 275 16.68 8.37 -21.58
N LYS A 276 15.45 7.95 -21.86
CA LYS A 276 15.15 6.95 -22.89
C LYS A 276 13.73 7.12 -23.41
N ALA A 277 13.54 6.89 -24.72
CA ALA A 277 12.20 6.87 -25.30
C ALA A 277 11.31 5.80 -24.60
N LEU A 278 10.03 6.09 -24.47
CA LEU A 278 9.04 5.09 -24.07
C LEU A 278 8.81 4.13 -25.22
N GLY A 279 8.52 2.88 -24.89
CA GLY A 279 8.09 1.91 -25.89
C GLY A 279 6.69 2.17 -26.42
N SER A 280 6.20 1.27 -27.26
CA SER A 280 4.82 1.30 -27.75
C SER A 280 3.80 1.09 -26.61
N THR A 281 4.22 0.48 -25.51
CA THR A 281 3.42 0.27 -24.31
C THR A 281 4.24 0.52 -23.05
N VAL A 282 3.56 0.86 -21.96
CA VAL A 282 4.11 1.04 -20.62
C VAL A 282 3.45 0.04 -19.68
N PRO A 283 4.20 -0.86 -19.03
CA PRO A 283 3.65 -1.79 -18.06
C PRO A 283 3.20 -1.06 -16.80
N VAL A 284 2.03 -1.43 -16.29
CA VAL A 284 1.51 -0.99 -15.01
C VAL A 284 1.11 -2.20 -14.19
N GLY A 285 1.45 -2.19 -12.90
CA GLY A 285 1.19 -3.32 -12.02
C GLY A 285 0.88 -2.89 -10.61
N ILE A 286 0.00 -3.63 -9.95
CA ILE A 286 -0.28 -3.52 -8.53
C ILE A 286 -0.34 -4.90 -7.91
N ALA A 287 0.06 -5.00 -6.64
CA ALA A 287 -0.14 -6.18 -5.83
C ALA A 287 -0.83 -5.77 -4.53
N LEU A 288 -1.96 -6.42 -4.25
CA LEU A 288 -2.82 -6.17 -3.11
C LEU A 288 -2.70 -7.34 -2.13
N PRO A 289 -2.30 -7.13 -0.87
CA PRO A 289 -2.30 -8.16 0.15
C PRO A 289 -3.74 -8.49 0.54
N LEU A 290 -4.07 -9.77 0.68
CA LEU A 290 -5.39 -10.19 1.15
C LEU A 290 -5.47 -10.21 2.69
N GLU A 291 -4.36 -10.01 3.39
CA GLU A 291 -4.27 -9.95 4.85
C GLU A 291 -3.84 -8.57 5.33
N CYS A 292 -4.31 -8.18 6.51
CA CYS A 292 -3.97 -6.90 7.14
C CYS A 292 -2.51 -6.86 7.62
N GLY A 293 -1.94 -5.64 7.71
CA GLY A 293 -0.65 -5.41 8.38
C GLY A 293 0.55 -5.33 7.44
N THR A 294 0.33 -5.40 6.12
CA THR A 294 1.42 -5.31 5.14
C THR A 294 1.68 -3.86 4.73
N ASN A 295 2.92 -3.42 4.85
CA ASN A 295 3.35 -2.13 4.33
C ASN A 295 3.52 -2.19 2.80
N GLY A 296 3.11 -1.12 2.14
CA GLY A 296 3.24 -0.99 0.70
C GLY A 296 4.58 -0.44 0.24
N SER A 297 4.79 -0.47 -1.07
CA SER A 297 5.99 0.11 -1.69
C SER A 297 5.74 0.53 -3.14
N VAL A 298 6.53 1.51 -3.60
CA VAL A 298 6.56 1.96 -4.99
C VAL A 298 7.79 1.33 -5.65
N HIS A 299 7.57 0.69 -6.79
CA HIS A 299 8.57 -0.05 -7.56
C HIS A 299 8.88 0.64 -8.88
N ALA A 300 10.14 0.60 -9.27
CA ALA A 300 10.63 0.85 -10.63
C ALA A 300 11.47 -0.36 -11.09
N GLY A 301 10.79 -1.50 -11.29
CA GLY A 301 11.35 -2.84 -11.32
C GLY A 301 11.46 -3.41 -9.91
N LEU A 302 12.35 -2.87 -9.10
CA LEU A 302 12.54 -3.21 -7.69
C LEU A 302 11.87 -2.18 -6.77
N PRO A 303 11.67 -2.50 -5.47
CA PRO A 303 11.23 -1.52 -4.48
C PRO A 303 12.19 -0.33 -4.42
N VAL A 304 11.65 0.90 -4.44
CA VAL A 304 12.43 2.15 -4.38
C VAL A 304 12.04 3.00 -3.18
N ALA A 305 10.76 3.03 -2.83
CA ALA A 305 10.28 3.84 -1.72
C ALA A 305 9.10 3.16 -1.00
N PRO A 306 8.99 3.33 0.32
CA PRO A 306 7.83 2.85 1.07
C PRO A 306 6.58 3.63 0.64
N LEU A 307 5.42 2.97 0.72
CA LEU A 307 4.10 3.54 0.44
C LEU A 307 3.20 3.27 1.66
N ASP A 308 2.64 4.32 2.24
CA ASP A 308 1.69 4.23 3.36
C ASP A 308 0.28 3.84 2.87
N VAL A 309 0.22 2.73 2.16
CA VAL A 309 -1.00 2.06 1.66
C VAL A 309 -0.68 0.59 1.56
N ALA A 310 -1.61 -0.28 1.87
CA ALA A 310 -1.46 -1.72 1.76
C ALA A 310 -1.49 -2.17 0.28
N ALA A 311 -0.53 -1.68 -0.51
CA ALA A 311 -0.39 -2.01 -1.93
C ALA A 311 1.06 -1.85 -2.38
N ARG A 312 1.52 -2.74 -3.26
CA ARG A 312 2.74 -2.52 -4.03
C ARG A 312 2.36 -2.04 -5.41
N VAL A 313 2.99 -0.96 -5.87
CA VAL A 313 2.67 -0.35 -7.17
C VAL A 313 3.91 -0.29 -8.04
N HIS A 314 3.77 -0.61 -9.31
CA HIS A 314 4.85 -0.61 -10.28
C HIS A 314 4.43 -0.01 -11.60
N THR A 315 5.31 0.82 -12.15
CA THR A 315 5.32 1.21 -13.55
C THR A 315 6.73 1.69 -13.93
N GLN A 316 6.87 2.22 -15.13
CA GLN A 316 8.13 2.78 -15.60
C GLN A 316 8.44 4.16 -14.99
N PHE A 317 8.31 4.32 -13.67
CA PHE A 317 8.77 5.51 -12.97
C PHE A 317 10.26 5.78 -13.20
N ASP A 318 10.68 7.04 -13.17
CA ASP A 318 12.06 7.47 -13.22
C ASP A 318 12.63 7.54 -11.79
N PRO A 319 13.48 6.58 -11.34
CA PRO A 319 14.18 6.70 -10.09
C PRO A 319 15.36 7.69 -10.24
N VAL A 320 15.88 8.19 -9.13
CA VAL A 320 17.21 8.84 -9.13
C VAL A 320 18.30 7.80 -9.40
N ALA A 321 19.50 8.25 -9.82
CA ALA A 321 20.60 7.33 -10.20
C ALA A 321 21.04 6.41 -9.05
N SER A 322 20.97 6.87 -7.78
CA SER A 322 21.24 6.07 -6.58
C SER A 322 20.13 5.07 -6.24
N ARG A 323 18.95 5.15 -6.87
CA ARG A 323 17.72 4.39 -6.55
C ARG A 323 17.17 4.57 -5.13
N GLU A 324 17.63 5.57 -4.39
CA GLU A 324 17.14 5.91 -3.05
C GLU A 324 15.83 6.73 -3.07
N GLY A 325 15.24 6.90 -4.25
CA GLY A 325 14.01 7.66 -4.45
C GLY A 325 13.68 7.89 -5.91
N PHE A 326 12.73 8.77 -6.17
CA PHE A 326 12.24 9.08 -7.51
C PHE A 326 12.66 10.48 -7.96
N ALA A 327 13.00 10.61 -9.24
CA ALA A 327 13.25 11.90 -9.84
C ALA A 327 11.97 12.76 -9.87
N SER A 328 12.15 14.08 -9.71
CA SER A 328 11.05 15.02 -9.92
C SER A 328 10.84 15.21 -11.44
N SER A 329 10.22 14.21 -12.09
CA SER A 329 9.95 14.21 -13.53
C SER A 329 8.46 14.41 -13.82
N ARG A 330 8.17 14.97 -15.00
CA ARG A 330 6.81 15.10 -15.49
C ARG A 330 6.15 13.73 -15.70
N LEU A 331 6.92 12.78 -16.24
CA LEU A 331 6.47 11.40 -16.43
C LEU A 331 5.99 10.78 -15.13
N ASN A 332 6.78 10.86 -14.05
CA ASN A 332 6.39 10.31 -12.76
C ASN A 332 5.03 10.85 -12.29
N THR A 333 4.79 12.14 -12.50
CA THR A 333 3.50 12.75 -12.14
C THR A 333 2.35 12.25 -13.03
N GLN A 334 2.61 12.04 -14.31
CA GLN A 334 1.61 11.61 -15.29
C GLN A 334 1.22 10.13 -15.15
N LEU A 335 2.11 9.29 -14.61
CA LEU A 335 1.84 7.88 -14.37
C LEU A 335 0.99 7.62 -13.10
N VAL A 336 0.92 8.57 -12.18
CA VAL A 336 0.17 8.42 -10.92
C VAL A 336 -1.33 8.14 -11.14
N PRO A 337 -2.07 8.88 -11.98
CA PRO A 337 -3.48 8.58 -12.25
C PRO A 337 -3.70 7.19 -12.85
N VAL A 338 -2.79 6.74 -13.71
CA VAL A 338 -2.86 5.41 -14.37
C VAL A 338 -2.77 4.28 -13.34
N ILE A 339 -1.84 4.40 -12.39
CA ILE A 339 -1.72 3.46 -11.27
C ILE A 339 -2.96 3.51 -10.38
N ALA A 340 -3.49 4.69 -10.13
CA ALA A 340 -4.66 4.86 -9.28
C ALA A 340 -5.93 4.22 -9.88
N ASP A 341 -6.10 4.29 -11.20
CA ASP A 341 -7.20 3.62 -11.91
C ASP A 341 -7.11 2.09 -11.77
N LEU A 342 -5.91 1.52 -12.01
CA LEU A 342 -5.70 0.08 -11.86
C LEU A 342 -5.91 -0.37 -10.42
N TRP A 343 -5.42 0.42 -9.45
CA TRP A 343 -5.58 0.14 -8.03
C TRP A 343 -7.06 0.18 -7.61
N ALA A 344 -7.81 1.21 -7.99
CA ALA A 344 -9.22 1.33 -7.64
C ALA A 344 -10.05 0.15 -8.18
N ALA A 345 -9.79 -0.25 -9.44
CA ALA A 345 -10.42 -1.41 -10.04
C ALA A 345 -10.02 -2.72 -9.34
N GLY A 346 -8.75 -2.86 -8.96
CA GLY A 346 -8.26 -4.02 -8.21
C GLY A 346 -8.88 -4.12 -6.82
N VAL A 347 -8.94 -3.02 -6.07
CA VAL A 347 -9.58 -2.98 -4.75
C VAL A 347 -11.07 -3.32 -4.85
N ARG A 348 -11.77 -2.77 -5.86
CA ARG A 348 -13.16 -3.11 -6.13
C ARG A 348 -13.32 -4.62 -6.40
N ASP A 349 -12.51 -5.20 -7.28
CA ASP A 349 -12.56 -6.64 -7.59
C ASP A 349 -12.31 -7.50 -6.34
N VAL A 350 -11.40 -7.07 -5.43
CA VAL A 350 -11.20 -7.77 -4.15
C VAL A 350 -12.43 -7.66 -3.27
N LEU A 351 -12.93 -6.46 -3.02
CA LEU A 351 -14.07 -6.23 -2.13
C LEU A 351 -15.37 -6.89 -2.64
N GLU A 352 -15.61 -6.94 -3.96
CA GLU A 352 -16.81 -7.53 -4.52
C GLU A 352 -16.76 -9.06 -4.64
N ARG A 353 -15.56 -9.65 -4.84
CA ARG A 353 -15.47 -11.05 -5.30
C ARG A 353 -14.58 -11.95 -4.47
N VAL A 354 -13.71 -11.37 -3.62
CA VAL A 354 -12.73 -12.15 -2.85
C VAL A 354 -13.00 -12.00 -1.36
N ASP A 355 -13.03 -10.80 -0.84
CA ASP A 355 -13.22 -10.52 0.57
C ASP A 355 -13.87 -9.15 0.79
N HIS A 356 -15.16 -9.15 1.14
CA HIS A 356 -15.92 -7.93 1.45
C HIS A 356 -15.40 -7.18 2.68
N THR A 357 -14.49 -7.77 3.44
CA THR A 357 -13.92 -7.18 4.65
C THR A 357 -12.53 -6.57 4.46
N ALA A 358 -11.97 -6.64 3.25
CA ALA A 358 -10.61 -6.16 2.92
C ALA A 358 -10.48 -4.63 2.85
N TRP A 359 -11.11 -3.91 3.79
CA TRP A 359 -11.11 -2.44 3.86
C TRP A 359 -9.73 -1.85 4.13
N HIS A 360 -8.80 -2.63 4.69
CA HIS A 360 -7.41 -2.25 4.90
C HIS A 360 -6.67 -1.84 3.62
N LEU A 361 -7.18 -2.26 2.45
CA LEU A 361 -6.65 -1.85 1.14
C LEU A 361 -6.88 -0.36 0.85
N ILE A 362 -7.89 0.26 1.47
CA ILE A 362 -8.20 1.67 1.30
C ILE A 362 -7.39 2.48 2.29
N PRO A 363 -6.54 3.42 1.84
CA PRO A 363 -5.76 4.25 2.74
C PRO A 363 -6.67 5.18 3.56
N LEU A 364 -6.33 5.37 4.83
CA LEU A 364 -7.04 6.33 5.66
C LEU A 364 -6.59 7.76 5.33
N PRO A 365 -7.49 8.75 5.41
CA PRO A 365 -7.10 10.15 5.27
C PRO A 365 -5.98 10.54 6.25
N SER A 366 -5.07 11.39 5.81
CA SER A 366 -4.03 11.92 6.70
C SER A 366 -4.65 12.75 7.83
N PRO A 367 -4.07 12.76 9.03
CA PRO A 367 -4.52 13.62 10.10
C PRO A 367 -4.58 15.09 9.66
N PRO A 368 -5.55 15.88 10.14
CA PRO A 368 -5.61 17.31 9.86
C PRO A 368 -4.30 18.01 10.26
N GLY A 369 -3.75 18.83 9.37
CA GLY A 369 -2.51 19.58 9.62
C GLY A 369 -1.22 18.84 9.21
N SER A 370 -1.28 17.60 8.72
CA SER A 370 -0.13 16.99 8.08
C SER A 370 0.19 17.71 6.78
N THR A 371 1.41 18.23 6.66
CA THR A 371 1.88 18.86 5.41
C THR A 371 2.14 17.75 4.39
N PRO A 372 1.54 17.77 3.19
CA PRO A 372 1.88 16.81 2.17
C PRO A 372 3.37 16.97 1.83
N ALA A 373 4.17 15.94 2.03
CA ALA A 373 5.50 15.94 1.50
C ALA A 373 5.42 15.91 -0.04
N ASN A 374 6.36 16.57 -0.72
CA ASN A 374 6.36 16.66 -2.19
C ASN A 374 6.92 15.41 -2.89
N LEU A 375 6.90 14.28 -2.20
CA LEU A 375 7.43 13.02 -2.69
C LEU A 375 6.42 12.30 -3.59
N LEU A 376 6.92 11.49 -4.52
CA LEU A 376 6.07 10.74 -5.45
C LEU A 376 5.09 9.82 -4.72
N GLN A 377 5.54 9.12 -3.68
CA GLN A 377 4.70 8.22 -2.87
C GLN A 377 3.53 8.94 -2.20
N ASP A 378 3.70 10.20 -1.77
CA ASP A 378 2.62 10.99 -1.16
C ASP A 378 1.59 11.41 -2.22
N ARG A 379 2.04 11.72 -3.43
CA ARG A 379 1.16 11.99 -4.57
C ARG A 379 0.37 10.74 -4.96
N ILE A 380 1.03 9.58 -5.01
CA ILE A 380 0.36 8.30 -5.26
C ILE A 380 -0.71 8.09 -4.20
N ARG A 381 -0.38 8.15 -2.91
CA ARG A 381 -1.33 7.98 -1.82
C ARG A 381 -2.54 8.92 -1.92
N THR A 382 -2.29 10.18 -2.23
CA THR A 382 -3.36 11.19 -2.39
C THR A 382 -4.28 10.85 -3.57
N GLU A 383 -3.71 10.43 -4.70
CA GLU A 383 -4.50 10.05 -5.88
C GLU A 383 -5.29 8.76 -5.64
N LEU A 384 -4.72 7.78 -4.92
CA LEU A 384 -5.44 6.56 -4.53
C LEU A 384 -6.68 6.90 -3.68
N LEU A 385 -6.56 7.83 -2.71
CA LEU A 385 -7.70 8.31 -1.92
C LEU A 385 -8.75 9.02 -2.80
N THR A 386 -8.30 9.82 -3.74
CA THR A 386 -9.20 10.53 -4.68
C THR A 386 -9.96 9.55 -5.55
N ARG A 387 -9.29 8.55 -6.11
CA ARG A 387 -9.90 7.49 -6.94
C ARG A 387 -10.82 6.59 -6.14
N ALA A 388 -10.43 6.23 -4.92
CA ALA A 388 -11.30 5.49 -4.02
C ALA A 388 -12.64 6.21 -3.83
N ARG A 389 -12.61 7.51 -3.55
CA ARG A 389 -13.81 8.32 -3.39
C ARG A 389 -14.63 8.42 -4.68
N GLN A 390 -13.99 8.61 -5.83
CA GLN A 390 -14.68 8.79 -7.11
C GLN A 390 -15.27 7.51 -7.67
N SER A 391 -14.51 6.41 -7.63
CA SER A 391 -14.85 5.14 -8.27
C SER A 391 -15.55 4.19 -7.30
N LEU A 392 -14.93 3.91 -6.12
CA LEU A 392 -15.52 2.94 -5.19
C LEU A 392 -16.84 3.43 -4.59
N ALA A 393 -16.96 4.73 -4.26
CA ALA A 393 -18.20 5.25 -3.70
C ALA A 393 -19.41 5.13 -4.65
N SER A 394 -19.17 5.14 -5.97
CA SER A 394 -20.24 5.07 -6.97
C SER A 394 -20.44 3.68 -7.60
N GLU A 395 -19.39 2.87 -7.66
CA GLU A 395 -19.37 1.63 -8.44
C GLU A 395 -19.26 0.35 -7.61
N LEU A 396 -18.80 0.46 -6.34
CA LEU A 396 -18.66 -0.71 -5.45
C LEU A 396 -20.04 -1.29 -5.12
N ALA A 397 -20.24 -2.57 -5.39
CA ALA A 397 -21.40 -3.32 -5.00
C ALA A 397 -21.09 -4.20 -3.77
N LEU A 398 -22.02 -4.24 -2.83
CA LEU A 398 -21.91 -5.03 -1.60
C LEU A 398 -23.11 -5.99 -1.48
N PRO A 399 -22.91 -7.15 -0.82
CA PRO A 399 -23.99 -8.09 -0.60
C PRO A 399 -25.07 -7.49 0.29
N VAL A 400 -26.32 -7.68 -0.07
CA VAL A 400 -27.49 -7.32 0.75
C VAL A 400 -27.74 -8.43 1.76
N ALA A 401 -28.02 -8.07 3.03
CA ALA A 401 -28.53 -9.03 4.01
C ALA A 401 -29.78 -9.72 3.44
N GLU A 402 -29.96 -11.02 3.71
CA GLU A 402 -31.08 -11.84 3.20
C GLU A 402 -30.90 -12.48 1.81
N GLY A 403 -29.68 -12.45 1.22
CA GLY A 403 -29.41 -13.20 -0.01
C GLY A 403 -30.00 -12.61 -1.29
N GLY A 404 -30.29 -11.32 -1.29
CA GLY A 404 -30.63 -10.54 -2.49
C GLY A 404 -29.40 -10.31 -3.40
N PRO A 405 -29.60 -9.74 -4.60
CA PRO A 405 -28.52 -9.33 -5.45
C PRO A 405 -27.69 -8.22 -4.79
N ASP A 406 -26.39 -8.19 -5.06
CA ASP A 406 -25.51 -7.13 -4.59
C ASP A 406 -26.06 -5.75 -4.99
N ALA A 407 -25.98 -4.80 -4.07
CA ALA A 407 -26.43 -3.42 -4.28
C ALA A 407 -25.24 -2.45 -4.28
N PRO A 408 -25.31 -1.33 -5.02
CA PRO A 408 -24.26 -0.35 -5.01
C PRO A 408 -24.09 0.28 -3.61
N LEU A 409 -22.87 0.60 -3.21
CA LEU A 409 -22.57 1.27 -1.92
C LEU A 409 -23.47 2.50 -1.71
N ALA A 410 -23.90 3.14 -2.79
CA ALA A 410 -24.85 4.24 -2.77
C ALA A 410 -26.18 3.93 -2.11
N ASP A 411 -26.62 2.69 -2.08
CA ASP A 411 -27.89 2.26 -1.53
C ASP A 411 -27.81 1.84 -0.05
N PHE A 412 -26.60 1.90 0.55
CA PHE A 412 -26.41 1.54 1.94
C PHE A 412 -26.35 2.76 2.86
N ALA A 413 -27.03 2.67 4.00
CA ALA A 413 -26.80 3.57 5.12
C ALA A 413 -25.48 3.20 5.80
N VAL A 414 -24.62 4.19 6.00
CA VAL A 414 -23.36 4.02 6.73
C VAL A 414 -23.48 4.72 8.07
N GLU A 415 -23.46 3.96 9.16
CA GLU A 415 -23.59 4.49 10.50
C GLU A 415 -22.23 4.80 11.15
N GLU A 416 -22.20 5.75 12.07
CA GLU A 416 -21.07 5.91 12.99
C GLU A 416 -21.01 4.75 13.99
N ALA A 417 -19.80 4.37 14.41
CA ALA A 417 -19.59 3.24 15.32
C ALA A 417 -20.39 3.36 16.62
N ALA A 418 -20.53 4.57 17.15
CA ALA A 418 -21.30 4.84 18.37
C ALA A 418 -22.80 4.55 18.21
N LEU A 419 -23.35 4.62 17.00
CA LEU A 419 -24.75 4.38 16.73
C LEU A 419 -25.08 2.89 16.51
N SER A 420 -24.13 2.09 16.07
CA SER A 420 -24.35 0.65 15.86
C SER A 420 -24.66 -0.12 17.15
N GLU A 421 -24.31 0.43 18.31
CA GLU A 421 -24.67 -0.12 19.62
C GLU A 421 -26.04 0.35 20.13
N VAL A 422 -26.64 1.31 19.44
CA VAL A 422 -27.86 2.02 19.86
C VAL A 422 -29.04 1.72 18.94
N LEU A 423 -28.79 1.77 17.63
CA LEU A 423 -29.80 1.63 16.58
C LEU A 423 -29.69 0.25 15.92
N ASP A 424 -30.83 -0.33 15.58
CA ASP A 424 -30.88 -1.52 14.75
C ASP A 424 -30.83 -1.17 13.25
N ASP A 425 -30.77 -2.18 12.38
CA ASP A 425 -30.63 -2.01 10.94
C ASP A 425 -31.79 -1.21 10.33
N SER A 426 -33.01 -1.38 10.86
CA SER A 426 -34.19 -0.62 10.40
C SER A 426 -34.08 0.85 10.77
N ASP A 427 -33.64 1.16 11.99
CA ASP A 427 -33.39 2.54 12.43
C ASP A 427 -32.26 3.20 11.66
N ILE A 428 -31.18 2.45 11.39
CA ILE A 428 -30.02 2.92 10.61
C ILE A 428 -30.46 3.27 9.18
N THR A 429 -31.23 2.40 8.51
CA THR A 429 -31.73 2.66 7.16
C THR A 429 -32.65 3.88 7.12
N ARG A 430 -33.54 4.03 8.12
CA ARG A 430 -34.44 5.18 8.23
C ARG A 430 -33.66 6.49 8.45
N LEU A 431 -32.69 6.49 9.37
CA LEU A 431 -31.86 7.65 9.67
C LEU A 431 -31.00 8.05 8.48
N GLY A 432 -30.34 7.07 7.84
CA GLY A 432 -29.50 7.25 6.67
C GLY A 432 -30.29 7.49 5.37
N LYS A 433 -31.62 7.37 5.41
CA LYS A 433 -32.51 7.48 4.23
C LYS A 433 -32.06 6.61 3.06
N ALA A 434 -31.65 5.38 3.36
CA ALA A 434 -31.12 4.42 2.41
C ALA A 434 -31.91 3.09 2.46
N PRO A 435 -31.97 2.32 1.36
CA PRO A 435 -32.68 1.06 1.31
C PRO A 435 -32.12 -0.02 2.25
N TYR A 436 -30.79 -0.02 2.46
CA TYR A 436 -30.11 -1.10 3.17
C TYR A 436 -29.17 -0.57 4.25
N ALA A 437 -28.98 -1.34 5.32
CA ALA A 437 -27.88 -1.18 6.29
C ALA A 437 -26.64 -1.92 5.77
N LEU A 438 -25.45 -1.48 6.17
CA LEU A 438 -24.21 -2.19 5.84
C LEU A 438 -24.26 -3.63 6.38
N PRO A 439 -23.76 -4.62 5.62
CA PRO A 439 -23.64 -5.99 6.12
C PRO A 439 -22.84 -6.05 7.43
N ALA A 440 -23.21 -6.94 8.35
CA ALA A 440 -22.54 -7.09 9.65
C ALA A 440 -21.02 -7.31 9.48
N ALA A 441 -20.62 -8.16 8.52
CA ALA A 441 -19.21 -8.41 8.25
C ALA A 441 -18.44 -7.14 7.86
N VAL A 442 -19.05 -6.23 7.09
CA VAL A 442 -18.47 -4.93 6.73
C VAL A 442 -18.42 -4.02 7.96
N ARG A 443 -19.45 -4.00 8.78
CA ARG A 443 -19.49 -3.23 10.02
C ARG A 443 -18.43 -3.66 11.03
N ASP A 444 -18.29 -4.96 11.23
CA ASP A 444 -17.38 -5.53 12.22
C ASP A 444 -15.91 -5.37 11.82
N SER A 445 -15.57 -5.56 10.54
CA SER A 445 -14.24 -5.33 10.01
C SER A 445 -13.91 -3.86 9.79
N GLY A 446 -14.95 -3.04 9.62
CA GLY A 446 -14.84 -1.68 9.10
C GLY A 446 -14.23 -0.65 10.05
N GLY A 447 -14.34 -0.79 11.37
CA GLY A 447 -13.71 0.11 12.35
C GLY A 447 -13.53 1.57 11.86
N ARG A 448 -12.27 1.92 11.58
CA ARG A 448 -11.88 3.25 11.09
C ARG A 448 -12.41 3.59 9.70
N TRP A 449 -12.66 2.60 8.83
CA TRP A 449 -13.16 2.81 7.47
C TRP A 449 -14.63 3.20 7.44
N ARG A 450 -15.43 2.87 8.46
CA ARG A 450 -16.82 3.37 8.56
C ARG A 450 -16.88 4.89 8.47
N LYS A 451 -15.97 5.59 9.13
CA LYS A 451 -15.92 7.06 9.04
C LYS A 451 -15.61 7.53 7.63
N VAL A 452 -14.71 6.86 6.91
CA VAL A 452 -14.40 7.16 5.51
C VAL A 452 -15.63 6.92 4.62
N LEU A 453 -16.31 5.81 4.80
CA LEU A 453 -17.54 5.50 4.06
C LEU A 453 -18.67 6.49 4.36
N ALA A 454 -18.83 6.89 5.63
CA ALA A 454 -19.79 7.93 6.00
C ALA A 454 -19.46 9.28 5.35
N ASP A 455 -18.19 9.65 5.23
CA ASP A 455 -17.75 10.86 4.53
C ASP A 455 -18.01 10.77 3.01
N TRP A 456 -17.84 9.59 2.41
CA TRP A 456 -18.18 9.36 0.99
C TRP A 456 -19.67 9.44 0.74
N ARG A 457 -20.48 9.05 1.73
CA ARG A 457 -21.93 8.97 1.71
C ARG A 457 -22.60 10.09 2.49
N ALA A 458 -22.05 11.31 2.46
CA ALA A 458 -22.52 12.44 3.28
C ALA A 458 -24.06 12.64 3.28
N ALA A 459 -24.77 12.31 2.18
CA ALA A 459 -26.24 12.37 2.09
C ALA A 459 -26.95 11.11 2.61
N GLY A 460 -26.25 10.00 2.81
CA GLY A 460 -26.79 8.72 3.28
C GLY A 460 -26.12 8.21 4.56
N ALA A 461 -25.37 9.06 5.26
CA ALA A 461 -24.75 8.71 6.52
C ALA A 461 -25.76 8.76 7.66
N ALA A 462 -25.83 7.67 8.43
CA ALA A 462 -26.54 7.63 9.70
C ALA A 462 -25.58 8.09 10.80
N ASP A 463 -25.53 9.40 11.04
CA ASP A 463 -24.66 10.02 12.04
C ASP A 463 -25.43 11.12 12.82
N LEU A 464 -24.78 11.74 13.79
CA LEU A 464 -25.33 12.84 14.59
C LEU A 464 -24.59 14.16 14.36
N ARG A 465 -24.12 14.40 13.14
CA ARG A 465 -23.37 15.63 12.82
C ARG A 465 -24.21 16.89 12.79
N THR A 466 -25.50 16.74 12.54
CA THR A 466 -26.43 17.87 12.45
C THR A 466 -27.57 17.75 13.48
N GLU A 467 -28.13 18.89 13.87
CA GLU A 467 -29.30 18.95 14.75
C GLU A 467 -30.47 18.13 14.22
N VAL A 468 -30.68 18.16 12.91
CA VAL A 468 -31.77 17.42 12.25
C VAL A 468 -31.60 15.92 12.45
N GLN A 469 -30.38 15.41 12.28
CA GLN A 469 -30.08 13.99 12.49
C GLN A 469 -30.28 13.57 13.96
N VAL A 470 -29.87 14.41 14.91
CA VAL A 470 -30.13 14.18 16.35
C VAL A 470 -31.63 14.09 16.62
N VAL A 471 -32.40 15.02 16.06
CA VAL A 471 -33.87 15.04 16.21
C VAL A 471 -34.49 13.80 15.56
N ASP A 472 -34.07 13.47 14.35
CA ASP A 472 -34.57 12.29 13.63
C ASP A 472 -34.26 11.00 14.43
N ALA A 473 -33.03 10.85 14.95
CA ALA A 473 -32.65 9.69 15.77
C ALA A 473 -33.45 9.61 17.07
N LEU A 474 -33.67 10.72 17.78
CA LEU A 474 -34.51 10.75 18.96
C LEU A 474 -35.96 10.38 18.64
N ASN A 475 -36.49 10.81 17.50
CA ASN A 475 -37.86 10.47 17.07
C ASN A 475 -38.00 9.00 16.73
N LEU A 476 -36.96 8.33 16.19
CA LEU A 476 -36.98 6.87 15.94
C LEU A 476 -37.18 6.07 17.22
N LEU A 477 -36.63 6.52 18.33
CA LEU A 477 -36.77 5.90 19.65
C LEU A 477 -37.92 6.46 20.48
N SER A 478 -38.76 7.34 19.90
CA SER A 478 -39.84 7.99 20.63
C SER A 478 -41.15 7.18 20.67
N ASP A 479 -41.31 6.22 19.78
CA ASP A 479 -42.52 5.36 19.77
C ASP A 479 -42.52 4.38 20.95
N ASP A 480 -43.65 4.19 21.55
CA ASP A 480 -44.02 3.68 22.88
C ASP A 480 -43.40 2.39 23.43
N GLU A 481 -42.36 1.85 22.85
CA GLU A 481 -41.74 0.63 23.34
C GLU A 481 -40.77 0.90 24.50
N TRP A 482 -41.23 0.66 25.70
CA TRP A 482 -40.47 0.67 26.96
C TRP A 482 -39.15 -0.10 26.96
N GLN A 483 -39.04 -1.08 26.08
CA GLN A 483 -37.83 -1.91 25.93
C GLN A 483 -36.61 -1.12 25.45
N ASN A 484 -36.78 0.13 24.99
CA ASN A 484 -35.74 0.95 24.39
C ASN A 484 -35.15 2.03 25.30
N VAL A 485 -35.45 2.06 26.60
CA VAL A 485 -34.88 3.09 27.50
C VAL A 485 -33.37 3.06 27.51
N ALA A 486 -32.76 1.89 27.53
CA ALA A 486 -31.30 1.76 27.47
C ALA A 486 -30.71 2.33 26.15
N ARG A 487 -31.40 2.14 25.03
CA ARG A 487 -31.03 2.72 23.72
C ARG A 487 -31.15 4.24 23.76
N LEU A 488 -32.21 4.79 24.34
CA LEU A 488 -32.40 6.24 24.49
C LEU A 488 -31.32 6.87 25.38
N VAL A 489 -30.96 6.21 26.49
CA VAL A 489 -29.87 6.66 27.37
C VAL A 489 -28.54 6.74 26.58
N ARG A 490 -28.22 5.70 25.81
CA ARG A 490 -27.01 5.69 24.98
C ARG A 490 -27.05 6.76 23.92
N LEU A 491 -28.17 6.89 23.17
CA LEU A 491 -28.32 7.92 22.13
C LEU A 491 -28.17 9.33 22.70
N THR A 492 -28.77 9.59 23.87
CA THR A 492 -28.65 10.89 24.55
C THR A 492 -27.19 11.19 24.92
N ALA A 493 -26.45 10.20 25.42
CA ALA A 493 -25.04 10.37 25.74
C ALA A 493 -24.20 10.62 24.48
N VAL A 494 -24.41 9.87 23.41
CA VAL A 494 -23.72 10.08 22.11
C VAL A 494 -23.99 11.48 21.58
N ALA A 495 -25.22 11.96 21.63
CA ALA A 495 -25.58 13.31 21.19
C ALA A 495 -24.92 14.41 22.06
N LEU A 496 -24.76 14.18 23.37
CA LEU A 496 -24.02 15.09 24.26
C LEU A 496 -22.53 15.14 23.91
N GLU A 497 -21.92 13.99 23.66
CA GLU A 497 -20.51 13.89 23.26
C GLU A 497 -20.27 14.54 21.90
N ALA A 498 -21.24 14.49 21.01
CA ALA A 498 -21.23 15.19 19.72
C ALA A 498 -21.48 16.72 19.85
N GLY A 499 -21.75 17.24 21.06
CA GLY A 499 -21.93 18.67 21.30
C GLY A 499 -23.33 19.22 21.08
N HIS A 500 -24.35 18.36 20.91
CA HIS A 500 -25.75 18.76 20.63
C HIS A 500 -26.61 19.00 21.89
N GLU A 501 -26.00 19.47 22.97
CA GLU A 501 -26.65 19.74 24.25
C GLU A 501 -27.93 20.57 24.13
N TYR A 502 -27.92 21.62 23.32
CA TYR A 502 -29.04 22.53 23.17
C TYR A 502 -30.26 21.89 22.45
N VAL A 503 -30.03 20.89 21.57
CA VAL A 503 -31.12 20.12 20.95
C VAL A 503 -31.83 19.27 21.98
N LEU A 504 -31.04 18.62 22.86
CA LEU A 504 -31.56 17.74 23.91
C LEU A 504 -32.40 18.47 24.95
N VAL A 505 -32.06 19.71 25.28
CA VAL A 505 -32.82 20.53 26.26
C VAL A 505 -34.26 20.74 25.81
N GLY A 506 -34.50 20.91 24.51
CA GLY A 506 -35.83 21.09 23.95
C GLY A 506 -36.62 19.81 23.72
N ARG A 507 -36.07 18.63 24.06
CA ARG A 507 -36.65 17.34 23.70
C ARG A 507 -36.90 16.42 24.91
N ALA A 508 -37.92 15.57 24.80
CA ALA A 508 -38.23 14.58 25.83
C ALA A 508 -37.28 13.39 25.72
N CYS A 509 -36.00 13.58 26.10
CA CYS A 509 -34.93 12.58 25.99
C CYS A 509 -34.62 11.86 27.31
N LEU A 510 -35.31 12.18 28.38
CA LEU A 510 -35.18 11.51 29.69
C LEU A 510 -36.38 10.67 29.99
N VAL A 511 -36.18 9.56 30.70
CA VAL A 511 -37.25 8.64 31.11
C VAL A 511 -37.26 8.50 32.63
N THR A 512 -38.42 8.61 33.23
CA THR A 512 -38.63 8.41 34.66
C THR A 512 -38.83 6.92 35.00
N ALA A 513 -38.74 6.58 36.26
CA ALA A 513 -38.95 5.20 36.74
C ALA A 513 -40.35 4.68 36.44
N ASP A 514 -41.35 5.56 36.41
CA ASP A 514 -42.75 5.25 36.02
C ASP A 514 -42.99 5.39 34.50
N GLY A 515 -41.95 5.68 33.71
CA GLY A 515 -41.94 5.65 32.26
C GLY A 515 -42.34 6.89 31.53
N ARG A 516 -42.53 7.93 32.16
CA ARG A 516 -42.80 9.19 31.46
C ARG A 516 -41.53 9.73 30.80
N ARG A 517 -41.70 10.20 29.59
CA ARG A 517 -40.62 10.94 28.89
C ARG A 517 -40.68 12.43 29.18
N LEU A 518 -39.57 12.99 29.59
CA LEU A 518 -39.52 14.37 30.06
C LEU A 518 -38.34 15.12 29.45
N ARG A 519 -38.47 16.44 29.43
CA ARG A 519 -37.40 17.34 29.03
C ARG A 519 -36.48 17.67 30.21
N PRO A 520 -35.18 17.88 30.02
CA PRO A 520 -34.24 18.27 31.08
C PRO A 520 -34.34 19.78 31.35
N GLN A 521 -35.50 20.24 31.88
CA GLN A 521 -35.74 21.65 32.20
C GLN A 521 -35.91 21.84 33.72
N PRO A 522 -35.00 22.59 34.40
CA PRO A 522 -35.06 22.78 35.85
C PRO A 522 -36.37 23.34 36.36
N ALA A 523 -37.02 24.22 35.57
CA ALA A 523 -38.28 24.88 35.94
C ALA A 523 -39.48 23.92 35.84
N GLU A 524 -39.35 22.83 35.08
CA GLU A 524 -40.47 21.89 34.86
C GLU A 524 -40.27 20.59 35.65
N ASN A 525 -39.02 20.10 35.73
CA ASN A 525 -38.74 18.77 36.29
C ASN A 525 -37.43 18.74 37.06
N ALA A 526 -37.47 18.32 38.31
CA ALA A 526 -36.29 17.99 39.10
C ALA A 526 -36.18 16.47 39.25
N PHE A 527 -35.03 15.90 38.91
CA PHE A 527 -34.75 14.47 38.97
C PHE A 527 -33.96 14.12 40.23
N ALA A 528 -34.25 12.99 40.83
CA ALA A 528 -33.48 12.49 41.97
C ALA A 528 -32.18 11.82 41.50
N ASP A 529 -31.08 12.13 42.16
CA ASP A 529 -29.85 11.39 42.02
C ASP A 529 -30.02 9.98 42.60
N ALA A 530 -29.71 8.95 41.79
CA ALA A 530 -29.84 7.55 42.18
C ALA A 530 -28.90 7.12 43.33
N SER A 531 -27.99 7.98 43.76
CA SER A 531 -27.00 7.72 44.83
C SER A 531 -27.51 7.98 46.24
N GLY A 532 -28.77 8.37 46.47
CA GLY A 532 -29.32 8.68 47.80
C GLY A 532 -30.20 7.57 48.38
N GLU A 533 -30.36 7.52 49.73
CA GLU A 533 -31.30 6.62 50.40
C GLU A 533 -32.76 6.79 49.86
N ALA A 534 -33.45 5.69 49.72
CA ALA A 534 -34.77 5.62 49.05
C ALA A 534 -35.95 6.36 49.78
N THR A 535 -35.67 7.01 50.91
CA THR A 535 -36.73 7.68 51.69
C THR A 535 -36.23 9.01 52.26
N GLY A 536 -36.30 10.07 51.43
CA GLY A 536 -36.02 11.44 51.87
C GLY A 536 -37.28 12.30 52.02
N PRO A 537 -37.21 13.48 52.64
CA PRO A 537 -38.38 14.38 52.81
C PRO A 537 -38.98 14.84 51.47
N LEU A 538 -38.28 14.70 50.37
CA LEU A 538 -38.73 15.09 49.03
C LEU A 538 -39.61 14.02 48.38
N ASP A 539 -39.42 12.76 48.72
CA ASP A 539 -40.26 11.65 48.26
C ASP A 539 -41.68 11.78 48.83
N VAL A 540 -41.77 12.26 50.09
CA VAL A 540 -43.05 12.50 50.76
C VAL A 540 -43.84 13.66 50.11
N LEU A 541 -43.13 14.60 49.50
CA LEU A 541 -43.76 15.77 48.86
C LEU A 541 -44.13 15.55 47.40
N GLY A 542 -43.69 14.44 46.77
CA GLY A 542 -43.99 14.09 45.36
C GLY A 542 -43.42 15.12 44.35
N VAL A 543 -42.41 15.90 44.73
CA VAL A 543 -41.86 16.99 43.91
C VAL A 543 -40.62 16.61 43.13
N VAL A 544 -40.11 15.39 43.31
CA VAL A 544 -38.92 14.89 42.63
C VAL A 544 -39.25 13.63 41.84
N LEU A 545 -38.76 13.52 40.65
CA LEU A 545 -39.01 12.40 39.76
C LEU A 545 -37.81 11.48 39.78
N ASP A 546 -38.02 10.19 39.95
CA ASP A 546 -36.96 9.20 39.83
C ASP A 546 -36.63 8.95 38.38
N LEU A 547 -35.35 8.99 38.05
CA LEU A 547 -34.89 8.54 36.74
C LEU A 547 -35.01 7.02 36.66
N HIS A 548 -35.24 6.52 35.45
CA HIS A 548 -35.28 5.09 35.18
C HIS A 548 -33.96 4.41 35.61
N PRO A 549 -34.01 3.16 36.14
CA PRO A 549 -32.78 2.47 36.59
C PRO A 549 -31.66 2.36 35.57
N ALA A 550 -31.96 2.48 34.27
CA ALA A 550 -30.96 2.54 33.21
C ALA A 550 -29.98 3.73 33.34
N TYR A 551 -30.31 4.77 34.11
CA TYR A 551 -29.42 5.90 34.42
C TYR A 551 -28.57 5.66 35.66
N ALA A 552 -28.57 4.46 36.25
CA ALA A 552 -27.66 4.12 37.33
C ALA A 552 -26.19 4.24 36.89
N GLU A 553 -25.33 4.81 37.74
CA GLU A 553 -23.94 5.19 37.39
C GLU A 553 -22.98 4.00 37.16
N HIS A 554 -23.49 2.85 36.71
CA HIS A 554 -22.66 1.66 36.44
C HIS A 554 -22.03 1.65 35.06
N ASN A 555 -22.49 2.51 34.15
CA ASN A 555 -21.98 2.59 32.81
C ASN A 555 -21.54 4.03 32.43
N ALA A 556 -20.66 4.14 31.43
CA ALA A 556 -20.09 5.40 30.97
C ALA A 556 -21.18 6.38 30.47
N TRP A 557 -22.19 5.85 29.77
CA TRP A 557 -23.30 6.62 29.18
C TRP A 557 -24.13 7.34 30.25
N ALA A 558 -24.52 6.62 31.29
CA ALA A 558 -25.25 7.18 32.42
C ALA A 558 -24.45 8.26 33.14
N LYS A 559 -23.13 8.08 33.32
CA LYS A 559 -22.25 9.10 33.90
C LYS A 559 -22.22 10.38 33.11
N THR A 560 -22.16 10.31 31.79
CA THR A 560 -22.18 11.46 30.89
C THR A 560 -23.48 12.26 31.08
N ILE A 561 -24.63 11.57 31.11
CA ILE A 561 -25.94 12.20 31.27
C ILE A 561 -26.11 12.80 32.67
N THR A 562 -25.79 12.06 33.73
CA THR A 562 -25.94 12.57 35.12
C THR A 562 -25.02 13.76 35.37
N ALA A 563 -23.79 13.78 34.84
CA ALA A 563 -22.92 14.93 34.88
C ALA A 563 -23.50 16.14 34.15
N TRP A 564 -24.14 15.93 33.00
CA TRP A 564 -24.83 16.99 32.26
C TRP A 564 -26.02 17.55 33.04
N LEU A 565 -26.88 16.69 33.60
CA LEU A 565 -28.04 17.09 34.41
C LEU A 565 -27.62 17.87 35.66
N ARG A 566 -26.52 17.47 36.34
CA ARG A 566 -25.96 18.22 37.49
C ARG A 566 -25.51 19.62 37.09
N ARG A 567 -24.84 19.78 35.96
CA ARG A 567 -24.39 21.11 35.46
C ARG A 567 -25.56 22.05 35.12
N ARG A 568 -26.74 21.48 34.88
CA ARG A 568 -27.95 22.22 34.52
C ARG A 568 -28.91 22.38 35.68
N ASP A 569 -28.53 22.00 36.90
CA ASP A 569 -29.39 22.03 38.08
C ASP A 569 -30.70 21.23 37.90
N CYS A 570 -30.68 20.22 37.03
CA CYS A 570 -31.82 19.30 36.82
C CYS A 570 -31.74 18.06 37.71
N LEU A 571 -30.56 17.75 38.29
CA LEU A 571 -30.36 16.61 39.18
C LEU A 571 -30.13 17.11 40.62
N VAL A 572 -31.03 16.72 41.49
CA VAL A 572 -30.99 17.14 42.90
C VAL A 572 -30.74 15.96 43.84
N ARG A 573 -30.07 16.18 44.95
CA ARG A 573 -29.94 15.16 45.99
C ARG A 573 -31.27 15.08 46.76
N ARG A 574 -31.69 13.87 47.12
CA ARG A 574 -32.94 13.64 47.86
C ARG A 574 -33.01 14.32 49.24
N ASP A 575 -31.85 14.59 49.84
CA ASP A 575 -31.71 15.28 51.10
C ASP A 575 -31.58 16.82 50.99
N ASP A 576 -31.44 17.36 49.76
CA ASP A 576 -31.26 18.80 49.52
C ASP A 576 -32.61 19.53 49.34
N THR A 577 -33.27 19.79 50.43
CA THR A 577 -34.55 20.53 50.45
C THR A 577 -34.41 21.99 50.03
N ALA A 578 -33.22 22.59 50.06
CA ALA A 578 -33.01 23.98 49.68
C ALA A 578 -32.97 24.14 48.16
N ALA A 579 -32.33 23.24 47.43
CA ALA A 579 -32.24 23.26 45.97
C ALA A 579 -33.60 23.11 45.30
N VAL A 580 -34.45 22.21 45.81
CA VAL A 580 -35.80 22.00 45.30
C VAL A 580 -36.72 23.21 45.58
N ARG A 581 -36.65 23.83 46.76
CA ARG A 581 -37.40 25.05 47.05
C ARG A 581 -37.05 26.19 46.13
N SER A 582 -35.78 26.37 45.78
CA SER A 582 -35.33 27.38 44.84
C SER A 582 -35.87 27.10 43.40
N SER A 583 -35.90 25.86 42.96
CA SER A 583 -36.32 25.45 41.64
C SER A 583 -37.82 25.60 41.42
N TYR A 584 -38.62 25.47 42.50
CA TYR A 584 -40.10 25.59 42.44
C TYR A 584 -40.62 26.93 42.93
N GLY A 585 -39.76 27.97 43.11
CA GLY A 585 -40.20 29.30 43.52
C GLY A 585 -40.78 29.39 44.95
N LEU A 586 -40.53 28.38 45.75
CA LEU A 586 -40.91 28.34 47.17
C LEU A 586 -39.87 29.13 47.95
N GLY A 587 -40.17 30.40 48.26
CA GLY A 587 -39.27 31.31 49.00
C GLY A 587 -38.77 30.74 50.34
N PRO A 588 -37.68 31.28 50.87
CA PRO A 588 -37.11 30.80 52.14
C PRO A 588 -38.13 30.94 53.28
N ARG A 589 -38.40 29.85 53.99
CA ARG A 589 -39.22 29.91 55.24
C ARG A 589 -38.63 30.95 56.15
N ALA A 590 -39.46 31.92 56.52
CA ALA A 590 -39.11 32.87 57.55
C ALA A 590 -38.58 32.12 58.79
N LYS A 591 -37.40 32.46 59.24
CA LYS A 591 -36.87 31.97 60.53
C LYS A 591 -37.89 32.33 61.57
N THR A 592 -38.60 31.35 62.13
CA THR A 592 -39.37 31.52 63.35
C THR A 592 -38.40 31.98 64.42
N MET A 593 -38.50 33.28 64.78
CA MET A 593 -37.86 33.82 65.98
C MET A 593 -38.42 33.01 67.18
N ARG A 594 -37.53 32.33 67.86
CA ARG A 594 -37.80 31.88 69.26
C ARG A 594 -37.63 33.10 70.10
N SER A 595 -38.70 33.52 70.73
CA SER A 595 -38.69 34.32 71.91
C SER A 595 -38.32 33.46 73.15
#